data_43c69b2e4b1563b3f6fc6af1e8d609bd
#
_entry.id   43c69b2e4b1563b3f6fc6af1e8d609bd
#
_cell.length_a   1.000
_cell.length_b   1.000
_cell.length_c   1.000
_cell.angle_alpha   90.00
_cell.angle_beta   90.00
_cell.angle_gamma   90.00
#
_symmetry.space_group_name_H-M   'P 1'
#
loop_
_entity.id
_entity.type
_entity.pdbx_description
1 polymer ?
#
loop_
_entity_poly.entity_id
_entity_poly.type
_entity_poly.pdbx_seq_one_letter_code
_entity_poly.pdbx_strand_id
1 'polypeptide(L)'
;MKILYDHQMFSMQKYGGVTRYFCNLMQNLPQNMEYELPIVYSENHYLKEMIGLELKQISLISSFRIKRRVYYFFNDRVSCKHIKKGEFDLFHPSYYSTYFLKSIKKPFVLTVHDMIHEKFHDLFSPYDKTTEYKKNLINKAEHVIAVSQCTKNDIVDLFDINPDKISVVHHGYESFATPVDRLFDSYILYVGDRKNYKNFNFFIKSVAPLLAQNRELKIVCTGMPFSKEELLLFSEEKIQNQLIQLSVNDRQLASLYKYALLFVYPSLYEGFGIPILEAFKNKCPVCLSDASCFPEVAGEAACYFDPYDSDSILDAVSKVINDEEYADTLRNRGEMKVEEYSIKKMVDSTCDIYYKCV
;
A
#
# COMPACT_ATOMS: atom_id res chain seq x y z
N MET A 1 -9.29 -27.39 2.14
CA MET A 1 -7.98 -27.00 1.55
C MET A 1 -7.20 -26.24 2.59
N LYS A 2 -5.92 -26.57 2.78
CA LYS A 2 -5.05 -25.90 3.75
C LYS A 2 -3.99 -25.05 3.05
N ILE A 3 -3.97 -23.75 3.35
CA ILE A 3 -3.03 -22.76 2.79
C ILE A 3 -1.91 -22.50 3.80
N LEU A 4 -0.67 -22.63 3.37
CA LEU A 4 0.49 -22.22 4.17
C LEU A 4 0.90 -20.79 3.75
N TYR A 5 0.91 -19.86 4.68
CA TYR A 5 1.51 -18.54 4.52
C TYR A 5 2.87 -18.51 5.21
N ASP A 6 3.64 -17.45 4.98
CA ASP A 6 4.91 -17.26 5.65
C ASP A 6 5.05 -15.91 6.38
N HIS A 7 6.17 -15.76 7.04
CA HIS A 7 6.44 -14.69 7.98
C HIS A 7 7.02 -13.40 7.34
N GLN A 8 7.39 -13.40 6.04
CA GLN A 8 8.29 -12.38 5.50
C GLN A 8 7.86 -10.94 5.82
N MET A 9 6.65 -10.54 5.39
CA MET A 9 6.16 -9.18 5.64
C MET A 9 5.89 -8.90 7.12
N PHE A 10 5.44 -9.89 7.87
CA PHE A 10 5.22 -9.78 9.33
C PHE A 10 6.51 -9.62 10.14
N SER A 11 7.63 -10.06 9.60
CA SER A 11 8.98 -9.82 10.16
C SER A 11 9.56 -8.49 9.72
N MET A 12 9.08 -7.92 8.61
CA MET A 12 9.66 -6.75 7.92
C MET A 12 8.99 -5.44 8.34
N GLN A 13 7.70 -5.46 8.59
CA GLN A 13 6.89 -4.28 8.86
C GLN A 13 6.19 -4.34 10.21
N LYS A 14 6.19 -3.21 10.93
CA LYS A 14 5.30 -3.02 12.09
C LYS A 14 3.89 -2.67 11.65
N TYR A 15 3.77 -1.83 10.62
CA TYR A 15 2.55 -1.42 9.94
C TYR A 15 2.81 -1.45 8.43
N GLY A 16 1.79 -1.74 7.63
CA GLY A 16 1.92 -1.68 6.18
C GLY A 16 0.76 -2.32 5.43
N GLY A 17 0.50 -1.85 4.21
CA GLY A 17 -0.60 -2.32 3.36
C GLY A 17 -0.51 -3.81 3.03
N VAL A 18 0.71 -4.32 2.79
CA VAL A 18 0.91 -5.74 2.47
C VAL A 18 0.57 -6.65 3.65
N THR A 19 0.97 -6.28 4.87
CA THR A 19 0.62 -7.09 6.06
C THR A 19 -0.89 -7.04 6.34
N ARG A 20 -1.54 -5.89 6.11
CA ARG A 20 -2.99 -5.75 6.23
C ARG A 20 -3.72 -6.61 5.19
N TYR A 21 -3.24 -6.64 3.94
CA TYR A 21 -3.75 -7.52 2.88
C TYR A 21 -3.77 -9.00 3.32
N PHE A 22 -2.64 -9.53 3.81
CA PHE A 22 -2.57 -10.91 4.25
C PHE A 22 -3.42 -11.20 5.49
N CYS A 23 -3.50 -10.28 6.45
CA CYS A 23 -4.40 -10.43 7.60
C CYS A 23 -5.86 -10.50 7.14
N ASN A 24 -6.29 -9.58 6.27
CA ASN A 24 -7.64 -9.58 5.73
C ASN A 24 -7.94 -10.88 4.95
N LEU A 25 -6.98 -11.36 4.16
CA LEU A 25 -7.13 -12.60 3.41
C LEU A 25 -7.30 -13.80 4.36
N MET A 26 -6.43 -13.96 5.36
CA MET A 26 -6.49 -15.07 6.31
C MET A 26 -7.74 -15.07 7.18
N GLN A 27 -8.18 -13.89 7.65
CA GLN A 27 -9.37 -13.76 8.52
C GLN A 27 -10.69 -14.05 7.81
N ASN A 28 -10.73 -13.87 6.48
CA ASN A 28 -11.96 -13.98 5.69
C ASN A 28 -11.97 -15.19 4.76
N LEU A 29 -11.05 -16.16 4.95
CA LEU A 29 -11.10 -17.42 4.22
C LEU A 29 -12.44 -18.14 4.48
N PRO A 30 -13.03 -18.82 3.48
CA PRO A 30 -14.26 -19.58 3.65
C PRO A 30 -14.05 -20.79 4.58
N GLN A 31 -15.13 -21.25 5.23
CA GLN A 31 -15.09 -22.30 6.26
C GLN A 31 -14.45 -23.63 5.82
N ASN A 32 -14.43 -23.92 4.52
CA ASN A 32 -13.81 -25.11 3.94
C ASN A 32 -12.32 -24.94 3.62
N MET A 33 -11.75 -23.79 3.97
CA MET A 33 -10.32 -23.50 3.89
C MET A 33 -9.74 -23.20 5.26
N GLU A 34 -8.57 -23.77 5.50
CA GLU A 34 -7.77 -23.54 6.70
C GLU A 34 -6.46 -22.85 6.31
N TYR A 35 -5.89 -22.10 7.22
CA TYR A 35 -4.56 -21.55 7.01
C TYR A 35 -3.60 -21.88 8.15
N GLU A 36 -2.33 -21.87 7.81
CA GLU A 36 -1.24 -21.98 8.76
C GLU A 36 -0.23 -20.86 8.51
N LEU A 37 0.20 -20.18 9.58
CA LEU A 37 1.22 -19.14 9.55
C LEU A 37 2.31 -19.46 10.57
N PRO A 38 3.38 -20.17 10.18
CA PRO A 38 4.46 -20.55 11.09
C PRO A 38 5.39 -19.36 11.40
N ILE A 39 5.04 -18.59 12.40
CA ILE A 39 5.77 -17.42 12.86
C ILE A 39 6.00 -17.48 14.38
N VAL A 40 7.19 -17.06 14.84
CA VAL A 40 7.56 -17.03 16.27
C VAL A 40 7.78 -15.61 16.76
N TYR A 41 8.44 -14.79 15.95
CA TYR A 41 8.80 -13.43 16.31
C TYR A 41 8.16 -12.42 15.36
N SER A 42 7.41 -11.44 15.89
CA SER A 42 6.89 -10.31 15.13
C SER A 42 6.56 -9.13 16.04
N GLU A 43 6.70 -7.93 15.51
CA GLU A 43 6.16 -6.68 16.09
C GLU A 43 5.04 -6.10 15.20
N ASN A 44 4.48 -6.90 14.31
CA ASN A 44 3.44 -6.44 13.40
C ASN A 44 2.11 -6.23 14.15
N HIS A 45 1.54 -5.04 13.99
CA HIS A 45 0.33 -4.62 14.68
C HIS A 45 -0.90 -5.40 14.22
N TYR A 46 -1.13 -5.50 12.93
CA TYR A 46 -2.31 -6.17 12.38
C TYR A 46 -2.33 -7.67 12.69
N LEU A 47 -1.17 -8.30 12.66
CA LEU A 47 -1.07 -9.71 13.04
C LEU A 47 -1.38 -9.91 14.53
N LYS A 48 -0.91 -9.03 15.41
CA LYS A 48 -1.22 -9.06 16.83
C LYS A 48 -2.72 -8.93 17.08
N GLU A 49 -3.37 -7.99 16.41
CA GLU A 49 -4.83 -7.82 16.50
C GLU A 49 -5.60 -9.04 15.97
N MET A 50 -5.16 -9.60 14.84
CA MET A 50 -5.79 -10.75 14.20
C MET A 50 -5.79 -12.00 15.07
N ILE A 51 -4.65 -12.36 15.66
CA ILE A 51 -4.49 -13.61 16.42
C ILE A 51 -4.82 -13.47 17.90
N GLY A 52 -5.02 -12.23 18.41
CA GLY A 52 -5.29 -11.96 19.81
C GLY A 52 -4.19 -12.39 20.79
N LEU A 53 -3.01 -12.76 20.29
CA LEU A 53 -1.88 -13.25 21.08
C LEU A 53 -0.65 -12.38 20.90
N GLU A 54 0.13 -12.22 21.96
CA GLU A 54 1.44 -11.58 21.86
C GLU A 54 2.47 -12.58 21.30
N LEU A 55 2.94 -12.29 20.08
CA LEU A 55 4.10 -12.98 19.53
C LEU A 55 5.37 -12.59 20.29
N LYS A 56 6.33 -13.49 20.32
CA LYS A 56 7.61 -13.24 20.98
C LYS A 56 8.29 -12.01 20.40
N GLN A 57 8.77 -11.15 21.29
CA GLN A 57 9.53 -9.95 20.94
C GLN A 57 10.89 -10.00 21.64
N ILE A 58 11.90 -9.44 21.00
CA ILE A 58 13.24 -9.35 21.59
C ILE A 58 13.39 -7.96 22.20
N SER A 59 13.21 -7.87 23.53
CA SER A 59 13.28 -6.60 24.28
C SER A 59 14.69 -6.04 24.41
N LEU A 60 15.71 -6.91 24.45
CA LEU A 60 17.13 -6.53 24.63
C LEU A 60 17.73 -5.74 23.46
N ILE A 61 17.11 -5.74 22.31
CA ILE A 61 17.57 -5.02 21.11
C ILE A 61 16.64 -3.83 20.88
N SER A 62 17.14 -2.61 20.98
CA SER A 62 16.36 -1.39 20.72
C SER A 62 16.13 -1.13 19.24
N SER A 63 17.12 -1.43 18.39
CA SER A 63 17.05 -1.19 16.94
C SER A 63 16.16 -2.19 16.21
N PHE A 64 15.06 -1.73 15.63
CA PHE A 64 14.18 -2.56 14.82
C PHE A 64 14.89 -3.17 13.59
N ARG A 65 15.86 -2.47 13.01
CA ARG A 65 16.66 -2.98 11.90
C ARG A 65 17.46 -4.24 12.27
N ILE A 66 17.99 -4.29 13.50
CA ILE A 66 18.72 -5.47 13.99
C ILE A 66 17.73 -6.57 14.37
N LYS A 67 16.64 -6.24 15.09
CA LYS A 67 15.57 -7.20 15.42
C LYS A 67 15.05 -7.92 14.17
N ARG A 68 14.81 -7.18 13.08
CA ARG A 68 14.34 -7.72 11.81
C ARG A 68 15.23 -8.84 11.29
N ARG A 69 16.57 -8.69 11.35
CA ARG A 69 17.51 -9.73 10.92
C ARG A 69 17.38 -10.99 11.78
N VAL A 70 17.21 -10.82 13.08
CA VAL A 70 17.05 -11.95 14.03
C VAL A 70 15.69 -12.64 13.80
N TYR A 71 14.62 -11.85 13.61
CA TYR A 71 13.30 -12.39 13.29
C TYR A 71 13.30 -13.22 12.01
N TYR A 72 13.92 -12.72 10.94
CA TYR A 72 14.09 -13.48 9.71
C TYR A 72 14.82 -14.81 9.94
N PHE A 73 15.93 -14.78 10.65
CA PHE A 73 16.75 -15.97 10.89
C PHE A 73 15.97 -17.10 11.61
N PHE A 74 15.17 -16.77 12.62
CA PHE A 74 14.39 -17.76 13.34
C PHE A 74 13.12 -18.17 12.58
N ASN A 75 12.40 -17.20 12.03
CA ASN A 75 11.16 -17.47 11.32
C ASN A 75 11.40 -18.24 10.02
N ASP A 76 12.46 -17.96 9.26
CA ASP A 76 12.87 -18.76 8.08
C ASP A 76 13.00 -20.25 8.42
N ARG A 77 13.65 -20.58 9.56
CA ARG A 77 13.83 -21.96 9.99
C ARG A 77 12.51 -22.63 10.32
N VAL A 78 11.65 -21.92 11.01
CA VAL A 78 10.32 -22.43 11.38
C VAL A 78 9.48 -22.61 10.12
N SER A 79 9.40 -21.64 9.24
CA SER A 79 8.68 -21.75 7.96
C SER A 79 9.25 -22.89 7.09
N CYS A 80 10.57 -23.02 6.95
CA CYS A 80 11.20 -24.13 6.22
C CYS A 80 10.86 -25.50 6.80
N LYS A 81 10.71 -25.63 8.14
CA LYS A 81 10.30 -26.87 8.77
C LYS A 81 8.88 -27.28 8.34
N HIS A 82 7.94 -26.33 8.33
CA HIS A 82 6.55 -26.57 7.91
C HIS A 82 6.46 -26.83 6.39
N ILE A 83 7.20 -26.09 5.58
CA ILE A 83 7.29 -26.33 4.14
C ILE A 83 7.81 -27.75 3.83
N LYS A 84 8.85 -28.21 4.53
CA LYS A 84 9.41 -29.56 4.36
C LYS A 84 8.46 -30.65 4.80
N LYS A 85 7.62 -30.46 5.82
CA LYS A 85 6.59 -31.41 6.22
C LYS A 85 5.56 -31.64 5.11
N GLY A 86 5.21 -30.58 4.33
CA GLY A 86 4.27 -30.66 3.23
C GLY A 86 2.81 -30.90 3.64
N GLU A 87 2.45 -30.62 4.91
CA GLU A 87 1.11 -30.82 5.47
C GLU A 87 0.18 -29.64 5.12
N PHE A 88 0.20 -29.20 3.87
CA PHE A 88 -0.63 -28.14 3.29
C PHE A 88 -0.86 -28.45 1.80
N ASP A 89 -1.83 -27.79 1.19
CA ASP A 89 -2.15 -27.99 -0.22
C ASP A 89 -1.45 -26.97 -1.11
N LEU A 90 -1.44 -25.71 -0.70
CA LEU A 90 -0.88 -24.58 -1.42
C LEU A 90 -0.03 -23.69 -0.50
N PHE A 91 1.05 -23.12 -1.02
CA PHE A 91 1.85 -22.13 -0.32
C PHE A 91 1.63 -20.74 -0.94
N HIS A 92 1.50 -19.71 -0.10
CA HIS A 92 1.41 -18.34 -0.54
C HIS A 92 2.40 -17.47 0.25
N PRO A 93 3.63 -17.24 -0.27
CA PRO A 93 4.62 -16.41 0.38
C PRO A 93 4.14 -14.95 0.46
N SER A 94 4.41 -14.31 1.58
CA SER A 94 3.96 -12.95 1.83
C SER A 94 4.87 -11.87 1.24
N TYR A 95 6.02 -12.26 0.67
CA TYR A 95 6.94 -11.35 -0.04
C TYR A 95 7.93 -12.11 -0.94
N TYR A 96 9.00 -11.46 -1.39
CA TYR A 96 9.84 -11.93 -2.49
C TYR A 96 11.14 -12.65 -2.07
N SER A 97 11.34 -13.05 -0.81
CA SER A 97 12.49 -13.87 -0.44
C SER A 97 12.38 -15.30 -0.98
N THR A 98 13.48 -15.80 -1.52
CA THR A 98 13.55 -17.10 -2.19
C THR A 98 13.97 -18.24 -1.26
N TYR A 99 14.01 -18.03 0.06
CA TYR A 99 14.54 -18.99 1.05
C TYR A 99 13.89 -20.37 0.99
N PHE A 100 12.64 -20.43 0.60
CA PHE A 100 11.83 -21.65 0.57
C PHE A 100 11.99 -22.49 -0.71
N LEU A 101 12.49 -21.93 -1.79
CA LEU A 101 12.50 -22.57 -3.13
C LEU A 101 13.22 -23.91 -3.16
N LYS A 102 14.23 -24.13 -2.31
CA LYS A 102 14.94 -25.42 -2.22
C LYS A 102 14.16 -26.48 -1.45
N SER A 103 13.12 -26.09 -0.72
CA SER A 103 12.39 -26.96 0.21
C SER A 103 10.95 -27.23 -0.24
N ILE A 104 10.38 -26.35 -1.06
CA ILE A 104 8.99 -26.45 -1.51
C ILE A 104 8.83 -27.59 -2.54
N LYS A 105 7.79 -28.41 -2.36
CA LYS A 105 7.38 -29.47 -3.30
C LYS A 105 5.92 -29.33 -3.74
N LYS A 106 5.19 -28.44 -3.12
CA LYS A 106 3.79 -28.12 -3.41
C LYS A 106 3.71 -26.88 -4.28
N PRO A 107 2.61 -26.66 -5.02
CA PRO A 107 2.41 -25.44 -5.78
C PRO A 107 2.41 -24.22 -4.87
N PHE A 108 2.80 -23.08 -5.42
CA PHE A 108 2.68 -21.80 -4.72
C PHE A 108 2.14 -20.70 -5.64
N VAL A 109 1.35 -19.79 -5.05
CA VAL A 109 0.84 -18.59 -5.68
C VAL A 109 1.63 -17.40 -5.13
N LEU A 110 1.94 -16.43 -5.98
CA LEU A 110 2.66 -15.21 -5.58
C LEU A 110 1.80 -13.98 -5.84
N THR A 111 1.59 -13.14 -4.82
CA THR A 111 1.02 -11.80 -5.04
C THR A 111 2.13 -10.77 -5.31
N VAL A 112 2.01 -10.04 -6.41
CA VAL A 112 2.88 -8.92 -6.77
C VAL A 112 2.15 -7.62 -6.47
N HIS A 113 2.67 -6.87 -5.49
CA HIS A 113 2.06 -5.64 -4.98
C HIS A 113 2.42 -4.40 -5.77
N ASP A 114 3.56 -4.40 -6.45
CA ASP A 114 4.06 -3.29 -7.29
C ASP A 114 5.25 -3.74 -8.13
N MET A 115 5.66 -2.88 -9.07
CA MET A 115 6.89 -3.00 -9.86
C MET A 115 7.81 -1.78 -9.65
N ILE A 116 7.82 -1.23 -8.43
CA ILE A 116 8.59 -0.02 -8.09
C ILE A 116 10.10 -0.26 -8.24
N HIS A 117 10.61 -1.41 -7.78
CA HIS A 117 12.04 -1.73 -7.86
C HIS A 117 12.53 -1.84 -9.30
N GLU A 118 11.66 -2.28 -10.20
CA GLU A 118 11.95 -2.45 -11.61
C GLU A 118 11.89 -1.13 -12.37
N LYS A 119 10.91 -0.29 -12.05
CA LYS A 119 10.70 1.01 -12.72
C LYS A 119 11.61 2.13 -12.20
N PHE A 120 12.01 2.05 -10.95
CA PHE A 120 12.82 3.07 -10.27
C PHE A 120 14.07 2.46 -9.66
N HIS A 121 14.77 1.61 -10.40
CA HIS A 121 15.95 0.86 -9.94
C HIS A 121 17.03 1.78 -9.34
N ASP A 122 17.18 3.00 -9.86
CA ASP A 122 18.16 3.98 -9.40
C ASP A 122 17.91 4.49 -7.96
N LEU A 123 16.68 4.30 -7.45
CA LEU A 123 16.32 4.68 -6.09
C LEU A 123 16.71 3.64 -5.04
N PHE A 124 17.15 2.47 -5.47
CA PHE A 124 17.49 1.35 -4.59
C PHE A 124 18.98 1.07 -4.61
N SER A 125 19.45 0.38 -3.58
CA SER A 125 20.85 -0.02 -3.52
C SER A 125 21.21 -0.91 -4.70
N PRO A 126 22.40 -0.74 -5.32
CA PRO A 126 22.90 -1.67 -6.34
C PRO A 126 22.99 -3.13 -5.87
N TYR A 127 22.98 -3.36 -4.55
CA TYR A 127 22.97 -4.69 -3.94
C TYR A 127 21.55 -5.20 -3.62
N ASP A 128 20.52 -4.44 -3.95
CA ASP A 128 19.12 -4.89 -3.77
C ASP A 128 18.80 -5.99 -4.79
N LYS A 129 18.31 -7.11 -4.29
CA LYS A 129 18.00 -8.28 -5.10
C LYS A 129 16.50 -8.50 -5.29
N THR A 130 15.69 -7.52 -4.91
CA THR A 130 14.23 -7.67 -4.94
C THR A 130 13.72 -7.98 -6.34
N THR A 131 14.22 -7.29 -7.35
CA THR A 131 13.88 -7.54 -8.76
C THR A 131 14.29 -8.94 -9.21
N GLU A 132 15.52 -9.38 -8.91
CA GLU A 132 16.01 -10.72 -9.24
C GLU A 132 15.14 -11.81 -8.58
N TYR A 133 14.86 -11.64 -7.29
CA TYR A 133 14.07 -12.59 -6.52
C TYR A 133 12.60 -12.62 -6.98
N LYS A 134 12.01 -11.46 -7.22
CA LYS A 134 10.64 -11.33 -7.73
C LYS A 134 10.50 -12.05 -9.08
N LYS A 135 11.40 -11.78 -10.04
CA LYS A 135 11.43 -12.47 -11.35
C LYS A 135 11.56 -13.99 -11.21
N ASN A 136 12.48 -14.46 -10.34
CA ASN A 136 12.67 -15.90 -10.10
C ASN A 136 11.40 -16.55 -9.51
N LEU A 137 10.74 -15.88 -8.56
CA LEU A 137 9.51 -16.39 -7.96
C LEU A 137 8.34 -16.38 -8.94
N ILE A 138 8.17 -15.33 -9.73
CA ILE A 138 7.13 -15.24 -10.77
C ILE A 138 7.28 -16.39 -11.77
N ASN A 139 8.51 -16.68 -12.22
CA ASN A 139 8.76 -17.78 -13.15
C ASN A 139 8.40 -19.16 -12.56
N LYS A 140 8.61 -19.35 -11.24
CA LYS A 140 8.39 -20.64 -10.56
C LYS A 140 7.02 -20.80 -9.92
N ALA A 141 6.29 -19.73 -9.69
CA ALA A 141 4.95 -19.80 -9.15
C ALA A 141 4.02 -20.58 -10.09
N GLU A 142 3.08 -21.32 -9.54
CA GLU A 142 1.99 -21.94 -10.30
C GLU A 142 1.11 -20.85 -10.93
N HIS A 143 0.78 -19.83 -10.15
CA HIS A 143 0.03 -18.67 -10.61
C HIS A 143 0.50 -17.40 -9.91
N VAL A 144 0.30 -16.25 -10.57
CA VAL A 144 0.65 -14.93 -10.06
C VAL A 144 -0.62 -14.08 -9.91
N ILE A 145 -0.73 -13.42 -8.78
CA ILE A 145 -1.76 -12.42 -8.53
C ILE A 145 -1.12 -11.04 -8.68
N ALA A 146 -1.61 -10.24 -9.62
CA ALA A 146 -1.29 -8.82 -9.71
C ALA A 146 -2.39 -8.00 -9.04
N VAL A 147 -2.02 -6.98 -8.27
CA VAL A 147 -3.01 -6.17 -7.51
C VAL A 147 -3.76 -5.15 -8.37
N SER A 148 -3.33 -4.95 -9.62
CA SER A 148 -3.98 -4.10 -10.62
C SER A 148 -3.65 -4.58 -12.03
N GLN A 149 -4.42 -4.13 -13.02
CA GLN A 149 -4.10 -4.37 -14.44
C GLN A 149 -2.79 -3.70 -14.83
N CYS A 150 -2.51 -2.52 -14.27
CA CYS A 150 -1.22 -1.84 -14.44
C CYS A 150 -0.07 -2.74 -13.98
N THR A 151 -0.14 -3.30 -12.77
CA THR A 151 0.89 -4.23 -12.25
C THR A 151 1.00 -5.49 -13.13
N LYS A 152 -0.12 -6.04 -13.62
CA LYS A 152 -0.09 -7.18 -14.55
C LYS A 152 0.65 -6.84 -15.84
N ASN A 153 0.32 -5.70 -16.46
CA ASN A 153 0.98 -5.25 -17.69
C ASN A 153 2.49 -5.07 -17.47
N ASP A 154 2.88 -4.42 -16.36
CA ASP A 154 4.28 -4.24 -16.02
C ASP A 154 5.05 -5.58 -15.82
N ILE A 155 4.41 -6.58 -15.21
CA ILE A 155 5.03 -7.93 -15.07
C ILE A 155 5.25 -8.55 -16.46
N VAL A 156 4.23 -8.49 -17.33
CA VAL A 156 4.33 -9.02 -18.69
C VAL A 156 5.46 -8.35 -19.47
N ASP A 157 5.46 -7.01 -19.48
CA ASP A 157 6.37 -6.21 -20.29
C ASP A 157 7.83 -6.30 -19.78
N LEU A 158 8.05 -6.22 -18.45
CA LEU A 158 9.39 -6.17 -17.89
C LEU A 158 10.04 -7.55 -17.75
N PHE A 159 9.24 -8.61 -17.59
CA PHE A 159 9.76 -9.95 -17.32
C PHE A 159 9.47 -10.97 -18.40
N ASP A 160 8.71 -10.62 -19.45
CA ASP A 160 8.30 -11.49 -20.55
C ASP A 160 7.55 -12.74 -20.04
N ILE A 161 6.53 -12.51 -19.21
CA ILE A 161 5.72 -13.57 -18.61
C ILE A 161 4.43 -13.77 -19.38
N ASN A 162 4.04 -15.04 -19.62
CA ASN A 162 2.74 -15.35 -20.24
C ASN A 162 1.60 -14.71 -19.41
N PRO A 163 0.78 -13.82 -20.00
CA PRO A 163 -0.32 -13.14 -19.33
C PRO A 163 -1.39 -14.09 -18.73
N ASP A 164 -1.52 -15.32 -19.26
CA ASP A 164 -2.46 -16.33 -18.73
C ASP A 164 -2.05 -16.84 -17.35
N LYS A 165 -0.78 -16.72 -17.00
CA LYS A 165 -0.25 -17.05 -15.67
C LYS A 165 -0.60 -16.01 -14.61
N ILE A 166 -1.13 -14.86 -15.00
CA ILE A 166 -1.34 -13.71 -14.12
C ILE A 166 -2.83 -13.34 -14.08
N SER A 167 -3.42 -13.41 -12.89
CA SER A 167 -4.76 -12.88 -12.63
C SER A 167 -4.69 -11.56 -11.87
N VAL A 168 -5.57 -10.64 -12.21
CA VAL A 168 -5.74 -9.39 -11.45
C VAL A 168 -6.72 -9.64 -10.32
N VAL A 169 -6.29 -9.34 -9.09
CA VAL A 169 -7.14 -9.33 -7.90
C VAL A 169 -6.89 -8.03 -7.15
N HIS A 170 -7.83 -7.11 -7.23
CA HIS A 170 -7.74 -5.83 -6.56
C HIS A 170 -7.74 -5.99 -5.04
N HIS A 171 -7.07 -5.08 -4.34
CA HIS A 171 -7.18 -5.01 -2.89
C HIS A 171 -8.62 -4.73 -2.46
N GLY A 172 -9.07 -5.44 -1.43
CA GLY A 172 -10.29 -5.11 -0.71
C GLY A 172 -10.02 -4.08 0.39
N TYR A 173 -10.98 -3.21 0.62
CA TYR A 173 -10.94 -2.24 1.69
C TYR A 173 -12.24 -2.24 2.50
N GLU A 174 -12.09 -2.16 3.80
CA GLU A 174 -13.19 -1.96 4.74
C GLU A 174 -12.70 -1.00 5.83
N SER A 175 -13.50 0.01 6.15
CA SER A 175 -13.16 0.96 7.20
C SER A 175 -13.51 0.37 8.57
N PHE A 176 -12.52 0.29 9.43
CA PHE A 176 -12.70 -0.17 10.81
C PHE A 176 -12.71 0.97 11.83
N ALA A 177 -12.43 2.19 11.40
CA ALA A 177 -12.23 3.32 12.29
C ALA A 177 -13.35 4.36 12.16
N THR A 178 -14.02 4.65 13.29
CA THR A 178 -14.93 5.79 13.37
C THR A 178 -14.11 7.07 13.54
N PRO A 179 -14.32 8.09 12.68
CA PRO A 179 -13.65 9.39 12.82
C PRO A 179 -13.86 10.00 14.20
N VAL A 180 -12.84 10.71 14.68
CA VAL A 180 -12.92 11.59 15.86
C VAL A 180 -13.24 13.03 15.44
N ASP A 181 -13.17 13.98 16.35
CA ASP A 181 -13.44 15.38 16.07
C ASP A 181 -12.44 15.95 15.03
N ARG A 182 -12.87 17.03 14.37
CA ARG A 182 -12.08 17.78 13.40
C ARG A 182 -10.81 18.33 14.06
N LEU A 183 -9.66 18.10 13.39
CA LEU A 183 -8.35 18.52 13.91
C LEU A 183 -7.89 19.88 13.34
N PHE A 184 -8.31 20.21 12.11
CA PHE A 184 -7.95 21.44 11.39
C PHE A 184 -9.12 21.96 10.57
N ASP A 185 -9.15 23.25 10.29
CA ASP A 185 -10.27 23.89 9.57
C ASP A 185 -10.14 23.80 8.05
N SER A 186 -9.00 24.16 7.49
CA SER A 186 -8.79 24.23 6.05
C SER A 186 -7.46 23.59 5.67
N TYR A 187 -7.51 22.43 5.00
CA TYR A 187 -6.29 21.73 4.63
C TYR A 187 -6.44 20.77 3.45
N ILE A 188 -5.34 20.60 2.74
CA ILE A 188 -5.08 19.52 1.79
C ILE A 188 -4.41 18.38 2.57
N LEU A 189 -4.87 17.14 2.38
CA LEU A 189 -4.30 15.98 3.04
C LEU A 189 -3.31 15.26 2.10
N TYR A 190 -2.15 14.91 2.64
CA TYR A 190 -1.18 14.01 2.03
C TYR A 190 -0.90 12.83 2.97
N VAL A 191 -1.00 11.60 2.47
CA VAL A 191 -0.85 10.38 3.29
C VAL A 191 0.28 9.50 2.77
N GLY A 192 1.22 9.16 3.64
CA GLY A 192 2.27 8.18 3.39
C GLY A 192 3.68 8.74 3.32
N ASP A 193 4.60 7.93 2.77
CA ASP A 193 6.00 8.32 2.51
C ASP A 193 6.06 9.43 1.47
N ARG A 194 7.13 10.25 1.54
CA ARG A 194 7.32 11.42 0.65
C ARG A 194 8.56 11.28 -0.25
N LYS A 195 9.06 10.05 -0.41
CA LYS A 195 10.30 9.80 -1.15
C LYS A 195 10.09 9.84 -2.66
N ASN A 196 11.02 10.41 -3.37
CA ASN A 196 11.27 10.32 -4.81
C ASN A 196 10.04 10.10 -5.70
N TYR A 197 9.69 8.85 -6.03
CA TYR A 197 8.56 8.49 -6.89
C TYR A 197 7.19 8.87 -6.31
N LYS A 198 7.11 9.23 -5.02
CA LYS A 198 5.91 9.81 -4.40
C LYS A 198 5.69 11.27 -4.79
N ASN A 199 6.65 11.87 -5.46
CA ASN A 199 6.59 13.20 -6.11
C ASN A 199 6.22 14.37 -5.18
N PHE A 200 6.44 14.20 -3.87
CA PHE A 200 6.01 15.19 -2.87
C PHE A 200 6.65 16.57 -3.06
N ASN A 201 7.97 16.63 -3.28
CA ASN A 201 8.67 17.90 -3.42
C ASN A 201 8.22 18.69 -4.64
N PHE A 202 7.95 18.01 -5.76
CA PHE A 202 7.41 18.66 -6.96
C PHE A 202 5.98 19.15 -6.73
N PHE A 203 5.13 18.34 -6.12
CA PHE A 203 3.79 18.75 -5.70
C PHE A 203 3.82 20.02 -4.81
N ILE A 204 4.69 20.06 -3.77
CA ILE A 204 4.81 21.24 -2.90
C ILE A 204 5.17 22.50 -3.67
N LYS A 205 6.14 22.42 -4.58
CA LYS A 205 6.52 23.55 -5.45
C LYS A 205 5.34 24.02 -6.32
N SER A 206 4.61 23.07 -6.89
CA SER A 206 3.47 23.38 -7.76
C SER A 206 2.34 24.12 -7.05
N VAL A 207 2.06 23.78 -5.78
CA VAL A 207 0.98 24.41 -5.01
C VAL A 207 1.44 25.57 -4.13
N ALA A 208 2.73 25.90 -4.10
CA ALA A 208 3.25 27.03 -3.33
C ALA A 208 2.57 28.38 -3.68
N PRO A 209 2.25 28.70 -4.95
CA PRO A 209 1.50 29.90 -5.29
C PRO A 209 0.10 29.95 -4.66
N LEU A 210 -0.61 28.83 -4.61
CA LEU A 210 -1.93 28.71 -3.96
C LEU A 210 -1.83 28.97 -2.45
N LEU A 211 -0.82 28.38 -1.80
CA LEU A 211 -0.56 28.58 -0.37
C LEU A 211 -0.16 30.04 -0.07
N ALA A 212 0.60 30.69 -0.95
CA ALA A 212 0.99 32.08 -0.80
C ALA A 212 -0.23 33.02 -0.85
N GLN A 213 -1.23 32.73 -1.67
CA GLN A 213 -2.48 33.46 -1.80
C GLN A 213 -3.44 33.22 -0.62
N ASN A 214 -3.44 32.00 -0.05
CA ASN A 214 -4.31 31.61 1.05
C ASN A 214 -3.49 31.18 2.28
N ARG A 215 -3.22 32.10 3.20
CA ARG A 215 -2.39 31.87 4.38
C ARG A 215 -3.01 30.92 5.41
N GLU A 216 -4.33 30.74 5.40
CA GLU A 216 -5.04 29.82 6.30
C GLU A 216 -5.02 28.38 5.79
N LEU A 217 -4.84 28.19 4.47
CA LEU A 217 -4.75 26.85 3.89
C LEU A 217 -3.49 26.13 4.37
N LYS A 218 -3.64 24.90 4.87
CA LYS A 218 -2.55 24.03 5.33
C LYS A 218 -2.37 22.84 4.40
N ILE A 219 -1.19 22.25 4.42
CA ILE A 219 -0.98 20.87 3.94
C ILE A 219 -0.66 20.02 5.16
N VAL A 220 -1.54 19.06 5.44
CA VAL A 220 -1.37 18.11 6.52
C VAL A 220 -0.81 16.81 5.95
N CYS A 221 0.37 16.43 6.41
CA CYS A 221 1.10 15.23 6.00
C CYS A 221 1.10 14.20 7.11
N THR A 222 0.79 12.95 6.80
CA THR A 222 1.01 11.84 7.73
C THR A 222 2.34 11.13 7.43
N GLY A 223 2.80 10.30 8.36
CA GLY A 223 4.00 9.50 8.19
C GLY A 223 5.22 10.04 8.95
N MET A 224 6.41 9.89 8.37
CA MET A 224 7.67 10.27 9.02
C MET A 224 7.81 11.79 9.18
N PRO A 225 8.57 12.28 10.18
CA PRO A 225 8.95 13.68 10.30
C PRO A 225 9.54 14.24 9.00
N PHE A 226 9.42 15.55 8.79
CA PHE A 226 10.03 16.20 7.63
C PHE A 226 11.55 16.06 7.64
N SER A 227 12.12 15.80 6.48
CA SER A 227 13.58 15.78 6.27
C SER A 227 14.14 17.20 6.25
N LYS A 228 15.47 17.32 6.37
CA LYS A 228 16.13 18.63 6.26
C LYS A 228 15.93 19.28 4.89
N GLU A 229 15.91 18.48 3.83
CA GLU A 229 15.67 18.94 2.46
C GLU A 229 14.24 19.45 2.28
N GLU A 230 13.24 18.74 2.85
CA GLU A 230 11.86 19.22 2.85
C GLU A 230 11.70 20.54 3.62
N LEU A 231 12.31 20.66 4.80
CA LEU A 231 12.26 21.89 5.59
C LEU A 231 12.94 23.08 4.86
N LEU A 232 14.04 22.83 4.15
CA LEU A 232 14.69 23.84 3.32
C LEU A 232 13.78 24.30 2.18
N LEU A 233 13.19 23.36 1.45
CA LEU A 233 12.21 23.63 0.41
C LEU A 233 11.05 24.52 0.91
N PHE A 234 10.47 24.19 2.07
CA PHE A 234 9.37 24.97 2.63
C PHE A 234 9.78 26.40 2.99
N SER A 235 11.04 26.57 3.42
CA SER A 235 11.60 27.91 3.71
C SER A 235 11.86 28.71 2.44
N GLU A 236 12.38 28.08 1.38
CA GLU A 236 12.59 28.71 0.08
C GLU A 236 11.28 29.19 -0.55
N GLU A 237 10.24 28.35 -0.48
CA GLU A 237 8.88 28.68 -0.97
C GLU A 237 8.09 29.58 0.01
N LYS A 238 8.62 29.89 1.21
CA LYS A 238 7.99 30.72 2.25
C LYS A 238 6.64 30.21 2.77
N ILE A 239 6.49 28.88 2.82
CA ILE A 239 5.27 28.19 3.22
C ILE A 239 5.44 27.33 4.49
N GLN A 240 6.56 27.41 5.18
CA GLN A 240 6.92 26.56 6.32
C GLN A 240 5.86 26.51 7.45
N ASN A 241 5.08 27.59 7.62
CA ASN A 241 4.02 27.69 8.63
C ASN A 241 2.70 27.01 8.19
N GLN A 242 2.61 26.57 6.95
CA GLN A 242 1.44 25.93 6.36
C GLN A 242 1.60 24.41 6.20
N LEU A 243 2.80 23.88 6.48
CA LEU A 243 3.11 22.45 6.43
C LEU A 243 3.04 21.85 7.83
N ILE A 244 2.19 20.86 8.01
CA ILE A 244 1.99 20.16 9.29
C ILE A 244 2.26 18.67 9.09
N GLN A 245 3.11 18.09 9.93
CA GLN A 245 3.33 16.66 9.95
C GLN A 245 2.76 16.03 11.23
N LEU A 246 2.06 14.91 11.08
CA LEU A 246 1.44 14.19 12.17
C LEU A 246 1.76 12.69 12.11
N SER A 247 1.92 12.10 13.28
CA SER A 247 1.82 10.65 13.46
C SER A 247 0.46 10.36 14.06
N VAL A 248 -0.37 9.63 13.34
CA VAL A 248 -1.78 9.43 13.66
C VAL A 248 -2.12 7.94 13.74
N ASN A 249 -3.12 7.61 14.55
CA ASN A 249 -3.78 6.30 14.54
C ASN A 249 -4.90 6.26 13.48
N ASP A 250 -5.50 5.09 13.26
CA ASP A 250 -6.52 4.89 12.22
C ASP A 250 -7.75 5.79 12.41
N ARG A 251 -8.19 6.05 13.63
CA ARG A 251 -9.33 6.95 13.92
C ARG A 251 -9.02 8.41 13.56
N GLN A 252 -7.81 8.87 13.90
CA GLN A 252 -7.34 10.19 13.53
C GLN A 252 -7.13 10.32 12.02
N LEU A 253 -6.61 9.26 11.37
CA LEU A 253 -6.45 9.22 9.91
C LEU A 253 -7.82 9.31 9.22
N ALA A 254 -8.81 8.56 9.68
CA ALA A 254 -10.18 8.65 9.16
C ALA A 254 -10.75 10.08 9.29
N SER A 255 -10.46 10.77 10.40
CA SER A 255 -10.86 12.17 10.60
C SER A 255 -10.12 13.12 9.65
N LEU A 256 -8.82 12.89 9.43
CA LEU A 256 -8.06 13.70 8.47
C LEU A 256 -8.63 13.55 7.05
N TYR A 257 -9.03 12.36 6.62
CA TYR A 257 -9.72 12.20 5.34
C TYR A 257 -11.08 12.91 5.34
N LYS A 258 -11.92 12.66 6.35
CA LYS A 258 -13.30 13.16 6.41
C LYS A 258 -13.41 14.68 6.33
N TYR A 259 -12.47 15.39 6.94
CA TYR A 259 -12.54 16.86 7.07
C TYR A 259 -11.55 17.60 6.16
N ALA A 260 -10.77 16.89 5.34
CA ALA A 260 -9.92 17.52 4.34
C ALA A 260 -10.75 18.18 3.22
N LEU A 261 -10.28 19.27 2.68
CA LEU A 261 -10.81 19.85 1.45
C LEU A 261 -10.61 18.88 0.29
N LEU A 262 -9.43 18.25 0.22
CA LEU A 262 -9.11 17.16 -0.70
C LEU A 262 -7.95 16.31 -0.16
N PHE A 263 -7.88 15.08 -0.61
CA PHE A 263 -6.70 14.23 -0.53
C PHE A 263 -5.94 14.29 -1.85
N VAL A 264 -4.64 14.56 -1.78
CA VAL A 264 -3.76 14.58 -2.95
C VAL A 264 -2.82 13.38 -2.95
N TYR A 265 -2.64 12.73 -4.11
CA TYR A 265 -1.73 11.60 -4.25
C TYR A 265 -0.91 11.75 -5.53
N PRO A 266 0.21 12.52 -5.48
CA PRO A 266 0.98 12.92 -6.65
C PRO A 266 2.01 11.90 -7.12
N SER A 267 1.93 10.65 -6.65
CA SER A 267 2.88 9.59 -6.96
C SER A 267 3.02 9.37 -8.46
N LEU A 268 4.26 9.19 -8.93
CA LEU A 268 4.56 8.84 -10.32
C LEU A 268 4.17 7.38 -10.63
N TYR A 269 4.15 6.55 -9.61
CA TYR A 269 3.80 5.14 -9.73
C TYR A 269 3.35 4.54 -8.39
N GLU A 270 2.33 3.69 -8.46
CA GLU A 270 1.84 2.82 -7.38
C GLU A 270 1.40 1.48 -7.97
N GLY A 271 1.40 0.44 -7.15
CA GLY A 271 0.83 -0.84 -7.56
C GLY A 271 -0.70 -0.87 -7.48
N PHE A 272 -1.31 -0.14 -6.52
CA PHE A 272 -2.76 -0.09 -6.35
C PHE A 272 -3.26 1.25 -5.78
N GLY A 273 -2.76 1.70 -4.62
CA GLY A 273 -3.20 2.97 -4.04
C GLY A 273 -4.33 2.81 -3.00
N ILE A 274 -4.15 1.98 -1.98
CA ILE A 274 -5.11 1.84 -0.86
C ILE A 274 -5.58 3.19 -0.28
N PRO A 275 -4.73 4.23 -0.13
CA PRO A 275 -5.15 5.56 0.32
C PRO A 275 -6.31 6.19 -0.48
N ILE A 276 -6.50 5.82 -1.74
CA ILE A 276 -7.64 6.27 -2.55
C ILE A 276 -8.95 5.70 -1.98
N LEU A 277 -8.96 4.42 -1.65
CA LEU A 277 -10.13 3.76 -1.06
C LEU A 277 -10.43 4.29 0.35
N GLU A 278 -9.37 4.63 1.11
CA GLU A 278 -9.50 5.29 2.41
C GLU A 278 -10.17 6.66 2.28
N ALA A 279 -9.74 7.46 1.31
CA ALA A 279 -10.35 8.76 1.00
C ALA A 279 -11.82 8.61 0.59
N PHE A 280 -12.13 7.72 -0.34
CA PHE A 280 -13.49 7.47 -0.79
C PHE A 280 -14.43 7.04 0.34
N LYS A 281 -14.00 6.12 1.20
CA LYS A 281 -14.81 5.65 2.34
C LYS A 281 -15.09 6.73 3.36
N ASN A 282 -14.21 7.73 3.45
CA ASN A 282 -14.39 8.89 4.32
C ASN A 282 -14.96 10.12 3.58
N LYS A 283 -15.49 9.95 2.35
CA LYS A 283 -16.10 11.01 1.53
C LYS A 283 -15.16 12.20 1.30
N CYS A 284 -13.87 11.92 1.10
CA CYS A 284 -12.86 12.92 0.80
C CYS A 284 -12.72 13.06 -0.72
N PRO A 285 -12.82 14.25 -1.31
CA PRO A 285 -12.49 14.44 -2.71
C PRO A 285 -11.02 14.10 -2.95
N VAL A 286 -10.67 13.57 -4.12
CA VAL A 286 -9.29 13.17 -4.43
C VAL A 286 -8.77 13.85 -5.68
N CYS A 287 -7.49 14.29 -5.62
CA CYS A 287 -6.67 14.68 -6.76
C CYS A 287 -5.52 13.71 -6.93
N LEU A 288 -5.41 13.10 -8.09
CA LEU A 288 -4.46 12.02 -8.38
C LEU A 288 -3.60 12.34 -9.59
N SER A 289 -2.38 11.82 -9.61
CA SER A 289 -1.61 11.72 -10.84
C SER A 289 -2.40 10.90 -11.88
N ASP A 290 -2.43 11.34 -13.13
CA ASP A 290 -2.90 10.53 -14.26
C ASP A 290 -1.79 9.54 -14.65
N ALA A 291 -1.53 8.58 -13.78
CA ALA A 291 -0.40 7.65 -13.90
C ALA A 291 -0.70 6.29 -13.23
N SER A 292 0.00 5.27 -13.71
CA SER A 292 -0.01 3.90 -13.17
C SER A 292 -1.42 3.31 -12.99
N CYS A 293 -1.73 2.80 -11.80
CA CYS A 293 -3.01 2.19 -11.48
C CYS A 293 -4.12 3.18 -11.08
N PHE A 294 -3.85 4.46 -10.97
CA PHE A 294 -4.82 5.43 -10.43
C PHE A 294 -6.08 5.58 -11.26
N PRO A 295 -6.02 5.68 -12.62
CA PRO A 295 -7.23 5.70 -13.44
C PRO A 295 -8.06 4.41 -13.34
N GLU A 296 -7.40 3.24 -13.19
CA GLU A 296 -8.07 1.96 -12.97
C GLU A 296 -8.84 1.94 -11.64
N VAL A 297 -8.18 2.42 -10.56
CA VAL A 297 -8.72 2.35 -9.20
C VAL A 297 -9.79 3.41 -8.97
N ALA A 298 -9.56 4.65 -9.38
CA ALA A 298 -10.46 5.75 -9.07
C ALA A 298 -11.48 6.06 -10.19
N GLY A 299 -11.17 5.74 -11.45
CA GLY A 299 -12.06 6.04 -12.58
C GLY A 299 -12.46 7.52 -12.59
N GLU A 300 -13.76 7.80 -12.73
CA GLU A 300 -14.29 9.18 -12.74
C GLU A 300 -14.49 9.79 -11.34
N ALA A 301 -14.05 9.11 -10.27
CA ALA A 301 -14.22 9.59 -8.90
C ALA A 301 -13.04 10.46 -8.43
N ALA A 302 -12.13 10.83 -9.30
CA ALA A 302 -10.98 11.67 -9.00
C ALA A 302 -10.82 12.83 -10.00
N CYS A 303 -10.17 13.91 -9.55
CA CYS A 303 -9.61 14.91 -10.42
C CYS A 303 -8.17 14.51 -10.75
N TYR A 304 -7.81 14.48 -12.03
CA TYR A 304 -6.49 14.02 -12.47
C TYR A 304 -5.62 15.18 -12.90
N PHE A 305 -4.31 15.01 -12.75
CA PHE A 305 -3.28 15.93 -13.23
C PHE A 305 -2.08 15.17 -13.80
N ASP A 306 -1.36 15.82 -14.71
CA ASP A 306 -0.04 15.35 -15.14
C ASP A 306 0.96 15.56 -13.99
N PRO A 307 1.56 14.48 -13.42
CA PRO A 307 2.49 14.60 -12.29
C PRO A 307 3.83 15.26 -12.64
N TYR A 308 4.10 15.53 -13.91
CA TYR A 308 5.29 16.22 -14.40
C TYR A 308 5.04 17.68 -14.78
N ASP A 309 3.78 18.12 -14.75
CA ASP A 309 3.36 19.49 -15.09
C ASP A 309 2.86 20.24 -13.85
N SER A 310 3.59 21.31 -13.48
CA SER A 310 3.29 22.14 -12.30
C SER A 310 1.95 22.86 -12.42
N ASP A 311 1.62 23.35 -13.62
CA ASP A 311 0.38 24.08 -13.85
C ASP A 311 -0.81 23.11 -13.80
N SER A 312 -0.67 21.92 -14.37
CA SER A 312 -1.68 20.86 -14.29
C SER A 312 -2.00 20.48 -12.83
N ILE A 313 -0.98 20.36 -11.99
CA ILE A 313 -1.16 20.06 -10.54
C ILE A 313 -1.90 21.24 -9.86
N LEU A 314 -1.44 22.48 -10.09
CA LEU A 314 -2.03 23.66 -9.49
C LEU A 314 -3.50 23.83 -9.89
N ASP A 315 -3.80 23.67 -11.17
CA ASP A 315 -5.14 23.82 -11.73
C ASP A 315 -6.10 22.77 -11.15
N ALA A 316 -5.70 21.49 -11.12
CA ALA A 316 -6.52 20.42 -10.59
C ALA A 316 -6.83 20.61 -9.09
N VAL A 317 -5.82 20.96 -8.29
CA VAL A 317 -5.97 21.24 -6.87
C VAL A 317 -6.85 22.46 -6.64
N SER A 318 -6.61 23.56 -7.37
CA SER A 318 -7.38 24.79 -7.27
C SER A 318 -8.84 24.58 -7.67
N LYS A 319 -9.10 23.79 -8.72
CA LYS A 319 -10.46 23.47 -9.17
C LYS A 319 -11.25 22.78 -8.06
N VAL A 320 -10.71 21.74 -7.42
CA VAL A 320 -11.44 21.01 -6.36
C VAL A 320 -11.66 21.86 -5.12
N ILE A 321 -10.70 22.77 -4.77
CA ILE A 321 -10.84 23.64 -3.60
C ILE A 321 -11.87 24.76 -3.83
N ASN A 322 -11.94 25.30 -5.04
CA ASN A 322 -12.75 26.49 -5.33
C ASN A 322 -14.15 26.16 -5.90
N ASP A 323 -14.41 24.91 -6.27
CA ASP A 323 -15.68 24.43 -6.85
C ASP A 323 -16.26 23.34 -5.95
N GLU A 324 -17.10 23.74 -4.98
CA GLU A 324 -17.74 22.82 -4.04
C GLU A 324 -18.70 21.83 -4.72
N GLU A 325 -19.38 22.24 -5.79
CA GLU A 325 -20.27 21.36 -6.56
C GLU A 325 -19.49 20.23 -7.23
N TYR A 326 -18.32 20.58 -7.78
CA TYR A 326 -17.41 19.59 -8.35
C TYR A 326 -16.82 18.68 -7.26
N ALA A 327 -16.42 19.24 -6.13
CA ALA A 327 -15.93 18.46 -4.99
C ALA A 327 -17.00 17.47 -4.46
N ASP A 328 -18.26 17.90 -4.37
CA ASP A 328 -19.40 17.04 -3.99
C ASP A 328 -19.64 15.93 -5.02
N THR A 329 -19.49 16.24 -6.30
CA THR A 329 -19.57 15.22 -7.36
C THR A 329 -18.51 14.15 -7.17
N LEU A 330 -17.27 14.53 -6.85
CA LEU A 330 -16.18 13.58 -6.59
C LEU A 330 -16.45 12.74 -5.32
N ARG A 331 -16.96 13.35 -4.23
CA ARG A 331 -17.36 12.65 -3.01
C ARG A 331 -18.37 11.55 -3.30
N ASN A 332 -19.44 11.89 -4.01
CA ASN A 332 -20.54 10.97 -4.34
C ASN A 332 -20.06 9.82 -5.24
N ARG A 333 -19.25 10.12 -6.27
CA ARG A 333 -18.64 9.09 -7.14
C ARG A 333 -17.69 8.19 -6.35
N GLY A 334 -16.88 8.75 -5.44
CA GLY A 334 -15.97 7.99 -4.60
C GLY A 334 -16.70 7.02 -3.66
N GLU A 335 -17.81 7.48 -3.04
CA GLU A 335 -18.64 6.63 -2.19
C GLU A 335 -19.22 5.43 -2.96
N MET A 336 -19.65 5.62 -4.19
CA MET A 336 -20.09 4.51 -5.05
C MET A 336 -18.92 3.62 -5.48
N LYS A 337 -17.79 4.21 -5.85
CA LYS A 337 -16.63 3.49 -6.39
C LYS A 337 -15.97 2.56 -5.37
N VAL A 338 -15.90 2.94 -4.09
CA VAL A 338 -15.28 2.10 -3.06
C VAL A 338 -16.02 0.77 -2.83
N GLU A 339 -17.29 0.69 -3.11
CA GLU A 339 -18.09 -0.54 -2.97
C GLU A 339 -17.70 -1.65 -3.96
N GLU A 340 -16.98 -1.28 -5.05
CA GLU A 340 -16.38 -2.25 -5.98
C GLU A 340 -15.22 -3.04 -5.37
N TYR A 341 -14.62 -2.54 -4.28
CA TYR A 341 -13.38 -3.01 -3.66
C TYR A 341 -13.60 -3.65 -2.29
N SER A 342 -14.53 -4.59 -2.17
CA SER A 342 -14.79 -5.27 -0.89
C SER A 342 -13.73 -6.34 -0.57
N ILE A 343 -13.45 -6.53 0.73
CA ILE A 343 -12.57 -7.64 1.21
C ILE A 343 -13.13 -8.98 0.74
N LYS A 344 -14.45 -9.18 0.79
CA LYS A 344 -15.08 -10.41 0.31
C LYS A 344 -14.73 -10.72 -1.13
N LYS A 345 -14.86 -9.75 -2.05
CA LYS A 345 -14.53 -9.94 -3.47
C LYS A 345 -13.05 -10.27 -3.69
N MET A 346 -12.15 -9.61 -2.94
CA MET A 346 -10.72 -9.91 -2.98
C MET A 346 -10.45 -11.35 -2.53
N VAL A 347 -11.05 -11.79 -1.44
CA VAL A 347 -10.88 -13.14 -0.89
C VAL A 347 -11.47 -14.18 -1.82
N ASP A 348 -12.70 -14.01 -2.30
CA ASP A 348 -13.36 -14.94 -3.22
C ASP A 348 -12.51 -15.13 -4.49
N SER A 349 -12.07 -14.04 -5.12
CA SER A 349 -11.21 -14.10 -6.32
C SER A 349 -9.86 -14.78 -6.05
N THR A 350 -9.27 -14.57 -4.86
CA THR A 350 -8.03 -15.23 -4.45
C THR A 350 -8.24 -16.74 -4.24
N CYS A 351 -9.36 -17.12 -3.62
CA CYS A 351 -9.72 -18.53 -3.39
C CYS A 351 -9.97 -19.27 -4.71
N ASP A 352 -10.59 -18.63 -5.70
CA ASP A 352 -10.77 -19.21 -7.04
C ASP A 352 -9.43 -19.54 -7.70
N ILE A 353 -8.41 -18.70 -7.50
CA ILE A 353 -7.05 -18.96 -7.98
C ILE A 353 -6.44 -20.13 -7.22
N TYR A 354 -6.62 -20.20 -5.90
CA TYR A 354 -6.11 -21.32 -5.09
C TYR A 354 -6.70 -22.67 -5.54
N TYR A 355 -7.99 -22.71 -5.82
CA TYR A 355 -8.64 -23.93 -6.33
C TYR A 355 -8.13 -24.37 -7.70
N LYS A 356 -7.71 -23.43 -8.55
CA LYS A 356 -7.14 -23.75 -9.87
C LYS A 356 -5.71 -24.27 -9.79
N CYS A 357 -5.00 -24.02 -8.69
CA CYS A 357 -3.59 -24.37 -8.52
C CYS A 357 -3.38 -25.71 -7.78
N VAL A 358 -4.43 -26.32 -7.22
CA VAL A 358 -4.41 -27.59 -6.46
C VAL A 358 -5.25 -28.63 -7.16
#